data_51f5306dea043d01984b22061bc4bbab
#
_entry.id   51f5306dea043d01984b22061bc4bbab
#
_cell.length_a   1.000
_cell.length_b   1.000
_cell.length_c   1.000
_cell.angle_alpha   90.00
_cell.angle_beta   90.00
_cell.angle_gamma   90.00
#
_symmetry.space_group_name_H-M   'P 1'
#
loop_
_entity.id
_entity.type
_entity.pdbx_description
1 polymer ?
#
loop_
_entity_poly.entity_id
_entity_poly.type
_entity_poly.pdbx_seq_one_letter_code
_entity_poly.pdbx_strand_id
1 'polypeptide(L)' 'WQEVATKLDLAKAYEEMGDKEGAHDLLNEVVQEGDATQKEQAQAMIDALA' A
#
# COMPACT_ATOMS: atom_id res chain seq x y z
N TRP A 1 -3.99 11.07 -13.74
CA TRP A 1 -4.60 9.88 -13.17
C TRP A 1 -3.62 9.18 -12.24
N GLN A 2 -3.98 9.03 -10.99
CA GLN A 2 -3.09 8.48 -9.97
C GLN A 2 -3.61 7.14 -9.42
N GLU A 3 -3.56 6.14 -10.26
CA GLU A 3 -3.99 4.80 -9.87
C GLU A 3 -3.20 4.26 -8.68
N VAL A 4 -1.89 4.55 -8.64
CA VAL A 4 -1.03 4.11 -7.54
C VAL A 4 -1.43 4.78 -6.23
N ALA A 5 -1.75 6.07 -6.26
CA ALA A 5 -2.23 6.79 -5.07
C ALA A 5 -3.54 6.19 -4.57
N THR A 6 -4.42 5.79 -5.48
CA THR A 6 -5.68 5.13 -5.12
C THR A 6 -5.41 3.79 -4.42
N LYS A 7 -4.41 3.03 -4.89
CA LYS A 7 -4.04 1.77 -4.26
C LYS A 7 -3.51 1.97 -2.85
N LEU A 8 -2.75 3.05 -2.62
CA LEU A 8 -2.28 3.38 -1.27
C LEU A 8 -3.45 3.67 -0.34
N ASP A 9 -4.41 4.47 -0.78
CA ASP A 9 -5.59 4.79 0.02
C ASP A 9 -6.41 3.54 0.31
N LEU A 10 -6.57 2.69 -0.68
CA LEU A 10 -7.32 1.45 -0.51
C LEU A 10 -6.62 0.50 0.46
N ALA A 11 -5.29 0.45 0.41
CA ALA A 11 -4.51 -0.36 1.35
C ALA A 11 -4.74 0.10 2.79
N LYS A 12 -4.81 1.40 3.02
CA LYS A 12 -5.13 1.95 4.35
C LYS A 12 -6.50 1.50 4.83
N ALA A 13 -7.48 1.51 3.93
CA ALA A 13 -8.83 1.07 4.27
C ALA A 13 -8.86 -0.41 4.66
N TYR A 14 -8.15 -1.25 3.92
CA TYR A 14 -8.05 -2.67 4.25
C TYR A 14 -7.36 -2.88 5.60
N GLU A 15 -6.31 -2.11 5.87
CA GLU A 15 -5.62 -2.17 7.15
C GLU A 15 -6.58 -1.85 8.31
N GLU A 16 -7.38 -0.80 8.15
CA GLU A 16 -8.36 -0.39 9.16
C GLU A 16 -9.42 -1.44 9.40
N MET A 17 -9.77 -2.21 8.36
CA MET A 17 -10.72 -3.30 8.49
C MET A 17 -10.11 -4.56 9.09
N GLY A 18 -8.80 -4.57 9.30
CA GLY A 18 -8.11 -5.74 9.81
C GLY A 18 -7.73 -6.75 8.72
N ASP A 19 -7.89 -6.39 7.45
CA ASP A 19 -7.52 -7.26 6.32
C ASP A 19 -6.07 -7.00 5.92
N LYS A 20 -5.15 -7.59 6.66
CA LYS A 20 -3.72 -7.41 6.43
C LYS A 20 -3.26 -7.98 5.09
N GLU A 21 -3.82 -9.10 4.68
CA GLU A 21 -3.46 -9.70 3.39
C GLU A 21 -3.84 -8.80 2.22
N GLY A 22 -5.06 -8.26 2.25
CA GLY A 22 -5.51 -7.36 1.21
C GLY A 22 -4.67 -6.10 1.15
N ALA A 23 -4.36 -5.52 2.30
CA ALA A 23 -3.50 -4.36 2.39
C ALA A 23 -2.10 -4.67 1.84
N HIS A 24 -1.52 -5.79 2.24
CA HIS A 24 -0.19 -6.20 1.80
C HIS A 24 -0.12 -6.39 0.29
N ASP A 25 -1.11 -7.01 -0.30
CA ASP A 25 -1.16 -7.23 -1.75
C ASP A 25 -1.18 -5.90 -2.51
N LEU A 26 -1.99 -4.95 -2.06
CA LEU A 26 -2.05 -3.63 -2.68
C LEU A 26 -0.74 -2.87 -2.52
N LEU A 27 -0.14 -2.95 -1.34
CA LEU A 27 1.13 -2.29 -1.07
C LEU A 27 2.26 -2.86 -1.93
N ASN A 28 2.27 -4.16 -2.16
CA ASN A 28 3.24 -4.79 -3.07
C ASN A 28 3.10 -4.25 -4.49
N GLU A 29 1.87 -4.03 -4.95
CA GLU A 29 1.65 -3.45 -6.26
C GLU A 29 2.22 -2.02 -6.32
N VAL A 30 2.03 -1.23 -5.27
CA VAL A 30 2.58 0.11 -5.20
C VAL A 30 4.11 0.09 -5.23
N VAL A 31 4.73 -0.85 -4.52
CA VAL A 31 6.19 -1.01 -4.52
C VAL A 31 6.70 -1.28 -5.94
N GLN A 32 5.94 -2.00 -6.75
CA GLN A 32 6.33 -2.31 -8.11
C GLN A 32 6.05 -1.18 -9.11
N GLU A 33 4.95 -0.45 -8.92
CA GLU A 33 4.45 0.51 -9.90
C GLU A 33 4.72 1.96 -9.55
N GLY A 34 4.90 2.27 -8.27
CA GLY A 34 4.99 3.63 -7.78
C GLY A 34 6.32 4.30 -8.05
N ASP A 35 6.34 5.62 -7.84
CA ASP A 35 7.59 6.38 -7.85
C ASP A 35 8.33 6.17 -6.52
N ALA A 36 9.51 6.80 -6.36
CA ALA A 36 10.34 6.61 -5.17
C ALA A 36 9.59 6.94 -3.88
N THR A 37 8.85 8.04 -3.84
CA THR A 37 8.09 8.45 -2.66
C THR A 37 6.98 7.46 -2.34
N GLN A 38 6.24 7.02 -3.35
CA GLN A 38 5.17 6.05 -3.17
C GLN A 38 5.70 4.69 -2.69
N LYS A 39 6.84 4.27 -3.25
CA LYS A 39 7.49 3.02 -2.83
C LYS A 39 7.90 3.09 -1.36
N GLU A 40 8.46 4.22 -0.92
CA GLU A 40 8.84 4.40 0.47
C GLU A 40 7.63 4.34 1.39
N GLN A 41 6.54 5.00 1.02
CA GLN A 41 5.31 4.96 1.79
C GLN A 41 4.75 3.56 1.90
N ALA A 42 4.72 2.84 0.79
CA ALA A 42 4.21 1.47 0.76
C ALA A 42 5.08 0.55 1.61
N GLN A 43 6.39 0.68 1.51
CA GLN A 43 7.30 -0.16 2.28
C GLN A 43 7.15 0.10 3.79
N ALA A 44 7.00 1.36 4.18
CA ALA A 44 6.77 1.70 5.58
C ALA A 44 5.47 1.08 6.10
N MET A 45 4.43 1.07 5.28
CA MET A 45 3.16 0.45 5.66
C MET A 45 3.27 -1.07 5.75
N ILE A 46 3.99 -1.69 4.83
CA ILE A 46 4.25 -3.14 4.88
C ILE A 46 4.99 -3.49 6.18
N ASP A 47 6.01 -2.72 6.50
CA ASP A 47 6.78 -2.94 7.74
C ASP A 47 5.90 -2.80 8.98
N ALA A 48 4.96 -1.87 8.96
CA ALA A 48 4.03 -1.68 10.07
C ALA A 48 3.02 -2.81 10.21
N LEU A 49 2.71 -3.51 9.12
CA LEU A 49 1.81 -4.66 9.15
C LEU A 49 2.48 -5.92 9.70
N ALA A 50 3.77 -5.98 9.63
CA ALA A 50 4.54 -7.17 10.04
C ALA A 50 4.55 -7.38 11.59
#